data_5d7cdde6c6207a7f285ea7a78a2889a2
#
_entry.id   5d7cdde6c6207a7f285ea7a78a2889a2
#
_cell.length_a   1.000
_cell.length_b   1.000
_cell.length_c   1.000
_cell.angle_alpha   90.00
_cell.angle_beta   90.00
_cell.angle_gamma   90.00
#
_symmetry.space_group_name_H-M   'P 1'
#
loop_
_entity.id
_entity.type
_entity.pdbx_description
1 polymer ?
#
loop_
_entity_poly.entity_id
_entity_poly.type
_entity_poly.pdbx_seq_one_letter_code
_entity_poly.pdbx_strand_id
1 'polypeptide(L)'
;GPTNDLWTVTGDVTAKAAFGAKKYMVKASAVSSNPTQTASGTITLEPSGEQPYGTEVRIASAEGQNGARLLTILANGKEISQNDVLTVTGDLTVTAVFDPRVNIEKTYILWPYQEYYYSGVSRNFVPFASQTYAGFSFEVLYKNTKGEKTAKAIDADNYTVLLHREEDGLYNEFKGEYKDGLVIHKSKVSVTEAPTNGGNPKTRPAEVDITSTTTNGVTKYVIEPNSDAAKKNYEGTVYYH
;
A
#
# COMPACT_ATOMS: atom_id res chain seq x y z
N GLY A 1 -43.23 -40.60 11.69
CA GLY A 1 -43.07 -41.79 10.89
C GLY A 1 -44.46 -42.33 10.52
N PRO A 2 -44.63 -43.09 9.43
CA PRO A 2 -45.92 -43.62 9.07
C PRO A 2 -46.39 -44.59 10.16
N THR A 3 -47.55 -44.31 10.75
CA THR A 3 -48.27 -45.28 11.54
C THR A 3 -48.88 -46.29 10.57
N ASN A 4 -48.62 -47.59 10.77
CA ASN A 4 -49.26 -48.66 9.99
C ASN A 4 -50.72 -48.81 10.46
N ASP A 5 -51.57 -47.84 10.13
CA ASP A 5 -53.00 -47.95 10.43
C ASP A 5 -53.65 -48.83 9.37
N LEU A 6 -54.08 -50.02 9.80
CA LEU A 6 -54.90 -50.92 9.01
C LEU A 6 -56.34 -50.37 8.94
N TRP A 7 -56.78 -50.02 7.74
CA TRP A 7 -58.14 -49.54 7.53
C TRP A 7 -59.03 -50.68 7.02
N THR A 8 -60.16 -50.89 7.68
CA THR A 8 -61.16 -51.80 7.18
C THR A 8 -62.05 -51.02 6.17
N VAL A 9 -61.97 -51.37 4.89
CA VAL A 9 -62.74 -50.72 3.82
C VAL A 9 -64.11 -51.33 3.76
N THR A 10 -65.15 -50.58 4.12
CA THR A 10 -66.58 -50.98 4.03
C THR A 10 -67.34 -50.27 2.93
N GLY A 11 -66.67 -49.52 2.07
CA GLY A 11 -67.24 -48.77 0.93
C GLY A 11 -66.10 -48.07 0.16
N ASP A 12 -66.43 -47.19 -0.79
CA ASP A 12 -65.47 -46.45 -1.58
C ASP A 12 -64.65 -45.50 -0.69
N VAL A 13 -63.32 -45.67 -0.70
CA VAL A 13 -62.40 -44.86 0.08
C VAL A 13 -61.47 -44.06 -0.84
N THR A 14 -61.45 -42.76 -0.63
CA THR A 14 -60.46 -41.88 -1.27
C THR A 14 -59.34 -41.50 -0.26
N ALA A 15 -58.16 -42.01 -0.46
CA ALA A 15 -56.97 -41.60 0.32
C ALA A 15 -56.29 -40.40 -0.37
N LYS A 16 -56.07 -39.32 0.41
CA LYS A 16 -55.30 -38.15 -0.04
C LYS A 16 -53.99 -38.07 0.77
N ALA A 17 -52.88 -38.12 0.09
CA ALA A 17 -51.57 -37.83 0.73
C ALA A 17 -51.24 -36.36 0.54
N ALA A 18 -50.89 -35.66 1.59
CA ALA A 18 -50.35 -34.31 1.54
C ALA A 18 -48.84 -34.38 1.74
N PHE A 19 -48.10 -33.92 0.79
CA PHE A 19 -46.64 -33.82 0.85
C PHE A 19 -46.26 -32.39 1.06
N GLY A 20 -45.50 -32.08 2.11
CA GLY A 20 -44.83 -30.78 2.28
C GLY A 20 -43.41 -30.83 1.72
N ALA A 21 -42.98 -29.78 1.12
CA ALA A 21 -41.56 -29.67 0.73
C ALA A 21 -40.67 -29.74 1.96
N LYS A 22 -39.65 -30.59 1.89
CA LYS A 22 -38.64 -30.66 2.96
C LYS A 22 -37.91 -29.34 3.02
N LYS A 23 -37.79 -28.77 4.21
CA LYS A 23 -37.09 -27.51 4.46
C LYS A 23 -35.70 -27.75 5.08
N TYR A 24 -34.81 -26.85 4.81
CA TYR A 24 -33.44 -26.83 5.29
C TYR A 24 -33.07 -25.45 5.81
N MET A 25 -32.15 -25.43 6.77
CA MET A 25 -31.70 -24.18 7.37
C MET A 25 -30.61 -23.52 6.53
N VAL A 26 -30.80 -22.25 6.18
CA VAL A 26 -29.82 -21.39 5.51
C VAL A 26 -29.29 -20.37 6.51
N LYS A 27 -27.99 -20.44 6.84
CA LYS A 27 -27.33 -19.60 7.84
C LYS A 27 -26.16 -18.83 7.24
N ALA A 28 -26.00 -17.57 7.65
CA ALA A 28 -24.83 -16.77 7.43
C ALA A 28 -23.96 -16.73 8.69
N SER A 29 -22.65 -16.70 8.52
CA SER A 29 -21.68 -16.61 9.60
C SER A 29 -20.49 -15.77 9.14
N ALA A 30 -19.97 -14.90 10.00
CA ALA A 30 -18.74 -14.16 9.78
C ALA A 30 -17.70 -14.61 10.82
N VAL A 31 -16.48 -14.89 10.35
CA VAL A 31 -15.37 -15.33 11.20
C VAL A 31 -14.11 -14.53 10.90
N SER A 32 -13.22 -14.44 11.89
CA SER A 32 -11.89 -13.87 11.70
C SER A 32 -10.92 -14.94 11.17
N SER A 33 -10.02 -14.57 10.28
CA SER A 33 -8.88 -15.41 9.88
C SER A 33 -7.92 -15.64 11.04
N ASN A 34 -7.91 -14.74 12.01
CA ASN A 34 -7.16 -14.90 13.26
C ASN A 34 -8.11 -15.40 14.37
N PRO A 35 -7.96 -16.65 14.86
CA PRO A 35 -8.88 -17.24 15.82
C PRO A 35 -8.88 -16.55 17.19
N THR A 36 -7.87 -15.72 17.49
CA THR A 36 -7.79 -14.96 18.75
C THR A 36 -8.52 -13.62 18.68
N GLN A 37 -9.03 -13.23 17.50
CA GLN A 37 -9.72 -11.96 17.29
C GLN A 37 -11.17 -12.20 16.85
N THR A 38 -12.05 -11.27 17.24
CA THR A 38 -13.45 -11.29 16.80
C THR A 38 -13.55 -11.02 15.31
N ALA A 39 -14.54 -11.60 14.63
CA ALA A 39 -14.85 -11.29 13.25
C ALA A 39 -15.12 -9.78 13.10
N SER A 40 -14.48 -9.17 12.09
CA SER A 40 -14.61 -7.73 11.79
C SER A 40 -15.35 -7.53 10.47
N GLY A 41 -16.53 -8.14 10.32
CA GLY A 41 -17.33 -8.00 9.12
C GLY A 41 -18.70 -8.66 9.28
N THR A 42 -19.53 -8.46 8.27
CA THR A 42 -20.89 -9.01 8.19
C THR A 42 -21.12 -9.70 6.85
N ILE A 43 -21.99 -10.72 6.86
CA ILE A 43 -22.50 -11.36 5.64
C ILE A 43 -24.01 -11.52 5.77
N THR A 44 -24.74 -11.24 4.69
CA THR A 44 -26.19 -11.43 4.59
C THR A 44 -26.53 -12.29 3.40
N LEU A 45 -27.57 -13.13 3.57
CA LEU A 45 -28.07 -14.04 2.54
C LEU A 45 -29.53 -13.74 2.23
N GLU A 46 -29.92 -13.89 0.97
CA GLU A 46 -31.29 -13.76 0.49
C GLU A 46 -31.67 -14.98 -0.39
N PRO A 47 -32.68 -15.73 0.04
CA PRO A 47 -33.33 -15.76 1.35
C PRO A 47 -32.45 -16.43 2.42
N SER A 48 -32.77 -16.20 3.71
CA SER A 48 -32.13 -16.84 4.86
C SER A 48 -33.20 -17.58 5.71
N GLY A 49 -32.74 -18.35 6.70
CA GLY A 49 -33.64 -19.12 7.58
C GLY A 49 -34.09 -20.43 6.93
N GLU A 50 -35.28 -20.93 7.31
CA GLU A 50 -35.82 -22.17 6.74
C GLU A 50 -36.27 -21.98 5.29
N GLN A 51 -35.65 -22.73 4.38
CA GLN A 51 -35.95 -22.68 2.95
C GLN A 51 -36.33 -24.06 2.38
N PRO A 52 -37.28 -24.15 1.45
CA PRO A 52 -37.60 -25.38 0.73
C PRO A 52 -36.39 -25.91 -0.07
N TYR A 53 -36.36 -27.22 -0.30
CA TYR A 53 -35.44 -27.83 -1.27
C TYR A 53 -35.56 -27.15 -2.64
N GLY A 54 -34.43 -26.87 -3.28
CA GLY A 54 -34.35 -26.24 -4.59
C GLY A 54 -34.40 -24.70 -4.56
N THR A 55 -34.58 -24.06 -3.40
CA THR A 55 -34.52 -22.59 -3.30
C THR A 55 -33.13 -22.07 -3.71
N GLU A 56 -33.08 -21.04 -4.53
CA GLU A 56 -31.87 -20.30 -4.83
C GLU A 56 -31.56 -19.27 -3.74
N VAL A 57 -30.34 -19.26 -3.27
CA VAL A 57 -29.82 -18.35 -2.25
C VAL A 57 -28.67 -17.53 -2.85
N ARG A 58 -28.66 -16.24 -2.61
CA ARG A 58 -27.62 -15.29 -3.03
C ARG A 58 -26.99 -14.63 -1.82
N ILE A 59 -25.73 -14.22 -1.96
CA ILE A 59 -25.06 -13.37 -0.98
C ILE A 59 -25.48 -11.94 -1.28
N ALA A 60 -26.31 -11.34 -0.42
CA ALA A 60 -26.79 -9.97 -0.58
C ALA A 60 -25.69 -8.96 -0.24
N SER A 61 -24.87 -9.25 0.78
CA SER A 61 -23.65 -8.47 1.11
C SER A 61 -22.64 -9.32 1.87
N ALA A 62 -21.35 -8.98 1.72
CA ALA A 62 -20.25 -9.48 2.55
C ALA A 62 -19.25 -8.34 2.68
N GLU A 63 -19.29 -7.63 3.83
CA GLU A 63 -18.56 -6.39 4.03
C GLU A 63 -17.72 -6.42 5.30
N GLY A 64 -16.43 -6.02 5.17
CA GLY A 64 -15.55 -5.82 6.30
C GLY A 64 -15.90 -4.53 7.06
N GLN A 65 -15.76 -4.57 8.38
CA GLN A 65 -15.94 -3.43 9.27
C GLN A 65 -14.58 -2.94 9.77
N ASN A 66 -14.47 -1.64 10.06
CA ASN A 66 -13.24 -1.01 10.59
C ASN A 66 -11.97 -1.28 9.76
N GLY A 67 -12.11 -1.35 8.43
CA GLY A 67 -10.99 -1.58 7.52
C GLY A 67 -10.61 -3.06 7.33
N ALA A 68 -11.30 -3.99 7.97
CA ALA A 68 -11.09 -5.41 7.76
C ALA A 68 -11.41 -5.80 6.31
N ARG A 69 -10.64 -6.74 5.77
CA ARG A 69 -10.75 -7.21 4.39
C ARG A 69 -11.43 -8.56 4.33
N LEU A 70 -12.41 -8.71 3.42
CA LEU A 70 -12.94 -10.02 3.07
C LEU A 70 -11.85 -10.85 2.37
N LEU A 71 -11.51 -12.01 2.93
CA LEU A 71 -10.53 -12.93 2.36
C LEU A 71 -11.18 -13.95 1.43
N THR A 72 -12.20 -14.64 1.93
CA THR A 72 -12.90 -15.68 1.18
C THR A 72 -14.31 -15.89 1.73
N ILE A 73 -15.17 -16.52 0.93
CA ILE A 73 -16.49 -16.98 1.33
C ILE A 73 -16.55 -18.50 1.14
N LEU A 74 -17.08 -19.20 2.13
CA LEU A 74 -17.20 -20.65 2.13
C LEU A 74 -18.67 -21.07 2.24
N ALA A 75 -19.14 -21.91 1.32
CA ALA A 75 -20.43 -22.60 1.43
C ALA A 75 -20.19 -24.03 1.89
N ASN A 76 -20.66 -24.39 3.11
CA ASN A 76 -20.39 -25.67 3.73
C ASN A 76 -18.90 -26.08 3.68
N GLY A 77 -17.99 -25.12 3.89
CA GLY A 77 -16.54 -25.31 3.87
C GLY A 77 -15.88 -25.30 2.51
N LYS A 78 -16.63 -25.14 1.40
CA LYS A 78 -16.08 -25.03 0.04
C LYS A 78 -16.05 -23.57 -0.37
N GLU A 79 -14.93 -23.11 -0.93
CA GLU A 79 -14.79 -21.75 -1.43
C GLU A 79 -15.72 -21.46 -2.59
N ILE A 80 -16.35 -20.26 -2.55
CA ILE A 80 -17.28 -19.74 -3.53
C ILE A 80 -16.99 -18.27 -3.79
N SER A 81 -17.55 -17.76 -4.90
CA SER A 81 -17.56 -16.33 -5.22
C SER A 81 -18.76 -15.61 -4.60
N GLN A 82 -18.62 -14.33 -4.32
CA GLN A 82 -19.73 -13.50 -3.80
C GLN A 82 -20.93 -13.43 -4.76
N ASN A 83 -20.70 -13.63 -6.06
CA ASN A 83 -21.75 -13.59 -7.09
C ASN A 83 -22.37 -14.96 -7.38
N ASP A 84 -21.93 -16.02 -6.70
CA ASP A 84 -22.47 -17.37 -6.93
C ASP A 84 -23.90 -17.46 -6.40
N VAL A 85 -24.70 -18.25 -7.14
CA VAL A 85 -26.06 -18.62 -6.74
C VAL A 85 -26.01 -20.04 -6.19
N LEU A 86 -26.47 -20.19 -4.96
CA LEU A 86 -26.44 -21.48 -4.24
C LEU A 86 -27.83 -22.09 -4.24
N THR A 87 -27.93 -23.39 -4.58
CA THR A 87 -29.20 -24.13 -4.51
C THR A 87 -29.30 -24.92 -3.20
N VAL A 88 -30.39 -24.76 -2.48
CA VAL A 88 -30.64 -25.46 -1.21
C VAL A 88 -30.95 -26.94 -1.48
N THR A 89 -29.99 -27.82 -1.25
CA THR A 89 -30.12 -29.28 -1.34
C THR A 89 -30.02 -29.98 0.03
N GLY A 90 -29.68 -29.21 1.06
CA GLY A 90 -29.50 -29.59 2.46
C GLY A 90 -29.32 -28.35 3.30
N ASP A 91 -28.98 -28.50 4.57
CA ASP A 91 -28.61 -27.37 5.42
C ASP A 91 -27.38 -26.65 4.83
N LEU A 92 -27.50 -25.33 4.68
CA LEU A 92 -26.52 -24.48 4.03
C LEU A 92 -25.97 -23.47 5.05
N THR A 93 -24.67 -23.53 5.30
CA THR A 93 -23.96 -22.52 6.08
C THR A 93 -23.00 -21.79 5.15
N VAL A 94 -23.17 -20.47 5.00
CA VAL A 94 -22.26 -19.62 4.25
C VAL A 94 -21.47 -18.79 5.23
N THR A 95 -20.13 -18.95 5.20
CA THR A 95 -19.19 -18.30 6.12
C THR A 95 -18.31 -17.34 5.36
N ALA A 96 -18.35 -16.06 5.71
CA ALA A 96 -17.38 -15.07 5.25
C ALA A 96 -16.20 -15.00 6.22
N VAL A 97 -14.99 -15.12 5.69
CA VAL A 97 -13.73 -15.05 6.46
C VAL A 97 -13.12 -13.67 6.24
N PHE A 98 -12.94 -12.93 7.33
CA PHE A 98 -12.37 -11.58 7.29
C PHE A 98 -10.96 -11.57 7.87
N ASP A 99 -10.08 -10.81 7.25
CA ASP A 99 -8.79 -10.43 7.81
C ASP A 99 -9.04 -9.27 8.80
N PRO A 100 -8.76 -9.43 10.10
CA PRO A 100 -9.03 -8.41 11.10
C PRO A 100 -8.07 -7.22 11.04
N ARG A 101 -7.00 -7.33 10.25
CA ARG A 101 -6.03 -6.25 10.10
C ARG A 101 -6.66 -5.03 9.45
N VAL A 102 -6.28 -3.84 9.94
CA VAL A 102 -6.76 -2.57 9.42
C VAL A 102 -5.74 -1.95 8.45
N ASN A 103 -6.22 -1.15 7.51
CA ASN A 103 -5.36 -0.39 6.62
C ASN A 103 -4.78 0.82 7.36
N ILE A 104 -3.51 1.11 7.10
CA ILE A 104 -2.89 2.36 7.53
C ILE A 104 -3.32 3.45 6.55
N GLU A 105 -4.04 4.45 7.04
CA GLU A 105 -4.49 5.58 6.22
C GLU A 105 -3.32 6.51 5.90
N LYS A 106 -3.02 6.70 4.62
CA LYS A 106 -1.92 7.56 4.15
C LYS A 106 -2.02 8.99 4.68
N THR A 107 -3.22 9.49 4.91
CA THR A 107 -3.48 10.84 5.46
C THR A 107 -2.89 11.06 6.85
N TYR A 108 -2.66 9.98 7.60
CA TYR A 108 -2.05 10.03 8.93
C TYR A 108 -0.54 9.76 8.93
N ILE A 109 0.04 9.48 7.77
CA ILE A 109 1.47 9.33 7.58
C ILE A 109 1.94 10.49 6.71
N LEU A 110 2.54 11.48 7.33
CA LEU A 110 2.97 12.69 6.65
C LEU A 110 4.46 12.62 6.34
N TRP A 111 4.81 12.93 5.11
CA TRP A 111 6.18 13.19 4.73
C TRP A 111 6.35 14.70 4.63
N PRO A 112 7.21 15.35 5.46
CA PRO A 112 7.47 16.76 5.34
C PRO A 112 8.23 17.01 4.04
N TYR A 113 7.76 17.96 3.23
CA TYR A 113 8.51 18.43 2.07
C TYR A 113 9.87 18.95 2.51
N GLN A 114 10.94 18.51 1.82
CA GLN A 114 12.31 18.86 2.14
C GLN A 114 13.04 19.36 0.90
N GLU A 115 13.78 20.45 1.06
CA GLU A 115 14.51 21.11 -0.02
C GLU A 115 15.91 21.49 0.45
N TYR A 116 16.92 21.10 -0.32
CA TYR A 116 18.33 21.30 0.01
C TYR A 116 19.15 21.61 -1.24
N TYR A 117 20.32 22.18 -1.04
CA TYR A 117 21.37 22.22 -2.05
C TYR A 117 22.32 21.05 -1.89
N TYR A 118 22.87 20.58 -2.99
CA TYR A 118 23.83 19.49 -2.99
C TYR A 118 25.03 19.81 -2.08
N SER A 119 25.40 18.86 -1.24
CA SER A 119 26.52 18.99 -0.30
C SER A 119 27.37 17.72 -0.23
N GLY A 120 27.08 16.71 -1.06
CA GLY A 120 27.74 15.40 -1.02
C GLY A 120 27.34 14.53 0.19
N VAL A 121 26.40 14.98 1.03
CA VAL A 121 25.97 14.28 2.24
C VAL A 121 24.59 13.67 2.00
N SER A 122 24.44 12.39 2.36
CA SER A 122 23.14 11.70 2.34
C SER A 122 22.14 12.38 3.27
N ARG A 123 20.89 12.50 2.79
CA ARG A 123 19.77 12.98 3.57
C ARG A 123 18.91 11.81 4.02
N ASN A 124 18.69 11.70 5.31
CA ASN A 124 17.85 10.68 5.92
C ASN A 124 16.75 11.39 6.71
N PHE A 125 15.51 11.07 6.40
CA PHE A 125 14.34 11.64 7.07
C PHE A 125 13.43 10.55 7.61
N VAL A 126 12.68 10.89 8.65
CA VAL A 126 11.67 10.03 9.25
C VAL A 126 10.31 10.66 8.99
N PRO A 127 9.33 9.88 8.50
CA PRO A 127 7.97 10.40 8.33
C PRO A 127 7.34 10.72 9.68
N PHE A 128 6.44 11.71 9.69
CA PHE A 128 5.59 11.95 10.85
C PHE A 128 4.37 11.04 10.79
N ALA A 129 4.18 10.26 11.83
CA ALA A 129 2.95 9.48 12.03
C ALA A 129 2.06 10.19 13.06
N SER A 130 0.74 10.14 12.87
CA SER A 130 -0.21 10.58 13.90
C SER A 130 -0.07 9.75 15.18
N GLN A 131 -0.67 10.19 16.28
CA GLN A 131 -0.64 9.46 17.55
C GLN A 131 -1.11 8.00 17.42
N THR A 132 -2.07 7.73 16.53
CA THR A 132 -2.59 6.37 16.26
C THR A 132 -1.50 5.43 15.75
N TYR A 133 -0.52 5.94 14.99
CA TYR A 133 0.58 5.19 14.38
C TYR A 133 1.94 5.58 14.99
N ALA A 134 1.92 6.21 16.16
CA ALA A 134 3.15 6.58 16.88
C ALA A 134 4.00 5.34 17.15
N GLY A 135 5.28 5.42 16.83
CA GLY A 135 6.22 4.30 16.98
C GLY A 135 6.29 3.35 15.77
N PHE A 136 5.51 3.59 14.70
CA PHE A 136 5.71 2.84 13.46
C PHE A 136 7.03 3.21 12.81
N SER A 137 7.78 2.18 12.41
CA SER A 137 8.96 2.33 11.55
C SER A 137 8.59 2.04 10.10
N PHE A 138 9.19 2.80 9.19
CA PHE A 138 9.01 2.63 7.76
C PHE A 138 10.37 2.46 7.10
N GLU A 139 10.45 1.55 6.14
CA GLU A 139 11.53 1.57 5.17
C GLU A 139 11.35 2.80 4.27
N VAL A 140 12.42 3.57 4.07
CA VAL A 140 12.41 4.78 3.24
C VAL A 140 13.32 4.56 2.05
N LEU A 141 12.76 4.68 0.85
CA LEU A 141 13.50 4.66 -0.40
C LEU A 141 13.24 5.96 -1.17
N TYR A 142 14.22 6.39 -1.92
CA TYR A 142 14.16 7.56 -2.79
C TYR A 142 14.21 7.12 -4.25
N LYS A 143 13.21 7.49 -5.03
CA LYS A 143 13.15 7.23 -6.48
C LYS A 143 13.47 8.53 -7.20
N ASN A 144 14.57 8.56 -7.95
CA ASN A 144 14.99 9.73 -8.71
C ASN A 144 14.14 9.93 -9.98
N THR A 145 14.36 11.01 -10.72
CA THR A 145 13.62 11.33 -11.96
C THR A 145 13.80 10.30 -13.06
N LYS A 146 14.88 9.50 -13.03
CA LYS A 146 15.12 8.37 -13.96
C LYS A 146 14.41 7.08 -13.54
N GLY A 147 13.76 7.05 -12.36
CA GLY A 147 13.09 5.87 -11.81
C GLY A 147 13.99 4.94 -10.98
N GLU A 148 15.26 5.28 -10.80
CA GLU A 148 16.20 4.52 -10.00
C GLU A 148 15.91 4.69 -8.50
N LYS A 149 15.91 3.60 -7.74
CA LYS A 149 15.64 3.60 -6.30
C LYS A 149 16.93 3.49 -5.51
N THR A 150 17.03 4.26 -4.44
CA THR A 150 18.15 4.24 -3.50
C THR A 150 17.69 4.46 -2.07
N ALA A 151 18.39 3.86 -1.10
CA ALA A 151 18.17 4.13 0.32
C ALA A 151 18.80 5.46 0.77
N LYS A 152 19.64 6.09 -0.06
CA LYS A 152 20.34 7.33 0.26
C LYS A 152 20.22 8.32 -0.89
N ALA A 153 19.53 9.43 -0.66
CA ALA A 153 19.48 10.53 -1.61
C ALA A 153 20.69 11.46 -1.36
N ILE A 154 21.57 11.55 -2.34
CA ILE A 154 22.81 12.35 -2.25
C ILE A 154 22.86 13.37 -3.38
N ASP A 155 22.63 12.93 -4.62
CA ASP A 155 22.77 13.75 -5.81
C ASP A 155 21.66 14.79 -5.97
N ALA A 156 21.90 15.82 -6.73
CA ALA A 156 20.88 16.81 -7.09
C ALA A 156 19.83 16.18 -8.00
N ASP A 157 18.59 16.10 -7.51
CA ASP A 157 17.42 15.56 -8.22
C ASP A 157 16.13 15.88 -7.44
N ASN A 158 14.98 15.68 -8.11
CA ASN A 158 13.68 15.67 -7.47
C ASN A 158 13.29 14.22 -7.16
N TYR A 159 13.30 13.88 -5.89
CA TYR A 159 13.03 12.52 -5.47
C TYR A 159 11.58 12.32 -5.07
N THR A 160 10.97 11.27 -5.62
CA THR A 160 9.75 10.70 -5.04
C THR A 160 10.15 9.82 -3.86
N VAL A 161 9.60 10.08 -2.69
CA VAL A 161 9.84 9.29 -1.48
C VAL A 161 8.87 8.12 -1.43
N LEU A 162 9.39 6.93 -1.23
CA LEU A 162 8.64 5.69 -1.09
C LEU A 162 8.75 5.23 0.37
N LEU A 163 7.62 5.09 1.03
CA LEU A 163 7.54 4.52 2.37
C LEU A 163 6.93 3.13 2.29
N HIS A 164 7.56 2.19 2.95
CA HIS A 164 7.07 0.83 3.06
C HIS A 164 7.08 0.37 4.52
N ARG A 165 6.04 -0.34 4.91
CA ARG A 165 5.94 -1.07 6.15
C ARG A 165 5.27 -2.40 5.88
N GLU A 166 5.92 -3.46 6.29
CA GLU A 166 5.38 -4.82 6.22
C GLU A 166 4.09 -4.94 7.05
N GLU A 167 3.22 -5.83 6.63
CA GLU A 167 2.04 -6.20 7.40
C GLU A 167 2.43 -6.88 8.72
N ASP A 168 1.55 -6.77 9.69
CA ASP A 168 1.66 -7.46 10.98
C ASP A 168 0.32 -8.04 11.44
N GLY A 169 0.22 -8.46 12.70
CA GLY A 169 -1.01 -9.05 13.25
C GLY A 169 -2.19 -8.06 13.36
N LEU A 170 -1.95 -6.75 13.28
CA LEU A 170 -2.95 -5.70 13.47
C LEU A 170 -3.18 -4.85 12.22
N TYR A 171 -2.17 -4.68 11.39
CA TYR A 171 -2.18 -3.77 10.24
C TYR A 171 -1.77 -4.46 8.95
N ASN A 172 -2.43 -4.09 7.86
CA ASN A 172 -2.05 -4.48 6.52
C ASN A 172 -0.75 -3.79 6.10
N GLU A 173 -0.06 -4.35 5.09
CA GLU A 173 1.08 -3.73 4.45
C GLU A 173 0.75 -2.29 4.05
N PHE A 174 1.67 -1.36 4.30
CA PHE A 174 1.55 0.03 3.88
C PHE A 174 2.58 0.37 2.81
N LYS A 175 2.11 0.98 1.73
CA LYS A 175 2.94 1.56 0.66
C LYS A 175 2.53 3.00 0.42
N GLY A 176 3.40 3.93 0.78
CA GLY A 176 3.21 5.37 0.56
C GLY A 176 4.13 5.89 -0.53
N GLU A 177 3.63 6.72 -1.43
CA GLU A 177 4.41 7.42 -2.45
C GLU A 177 4.17 8.92 -2.32
N TYR A 178 5.24 9.70 -2.17
CA TYR A 178 5.22 11.15 -1.98
C TYR A 178 6.07 11.79 -3.07
N LYS A 179 5.39 12.23 -4.13
CA LYS A 179 6.03 12.87 -5.28
C LYS A 179 6.72 14.15 -4.84
N ASP A 180 7.96 14.36 -5.32
CA ASP A 180 8.79 15.51 -4.99
C ASP A 180 8.96 15.73 -3.46
N GLY A 181 8.89 14.62 -2.69
CA GLY A 181 9.00 14.67 -1.22
C GLY A 181 10.39 15.12 -0.73
N LEU A 182 11.41 14.99 -1.56
CA LEU A 182 12.75 15.51 -1.31
C LEU A 182 13.30 16.13 -2.60
N VAL A 183 13.71 17.39 -2.54
CA VAL A 183 14.36 18.10 -3.64
C VAL A 183 15.79 18.46 -3.24
N ILE A 184 16.76 18.04 -4.02
CA ILE A 184 18.16 18.43 -3.87
C ILE A 184 18.54 19.24 -5.11
N HIS A 185 18.70 20.55 -4.92
CA HIS A 185 19.13 21.45 -5.96
C HIS A 185 20.62 21.31 -6.21
N LYS A 186 21.05 21.67 -7.41
CA LYS A 186 22.47 21.82 -7.74
C LYS A 186 23.09 22.92 -6.87
N SER A 187 24.30 22.67 -6.38
CA SER A 187 25.10 23.70 -5.74
C SER A 187 25.81 24.55 -6.80
N LYS A 188 26.18 25.76 -6.42
CA LYS A 188 26.99 26.63 -7.27
C LYS A 188 28.45 26.17 -7.27
N VAL A 189 29.09 26.26 -8.43
CA VAL A 189 30.55 26.18 -8.51
C VAL A 189 31.17 27.29 -7.64
N SER A 190 32.22 26.97 -6.90
CA SER A 190 32.87 27.91 -6.01
C SER A 190 34.37 27.69 -5.95
N VAL A 191 35.12 28.75 -5.71
CA VAL A 191 36.53 28.72 -5.34
C VAL A 191 36.61 28.51 -3.84
N THR A 192 37.35 27.48 -3.39
CA THR A 192 37.53 27.15 -1.97
C THR A 192 38.87 27.62 -1.44
N GLU A 193 39.88 27.69 -2.29
CA GLU A 193 41.19 28.25 -1.95
C GLU A 193 41.75 29.06 -3.14
N ALA A 194 42.34 30.19 -2.86
CA ALA A 194 43.03 31.02 -3.83
C ALA A 194 44.18 30.26 -4.50
N PRO A 195 44.57 30.60 -5.74
CA PRO A 195 45.72 30.01 -6.39
C PRO A 195 47.02 30.42 -5.65
N THR A 196 47.91 29.45 -5.51
CA THR A 196 49.22 29.69 -4.91
C THR A 196 50.33 29.45 -5.94
N ASN A 197 51.35 30.30 -5.93
CA ASN A 197 52.56 30.15 -6.78
C ASN A 197 52.26 29.92 -8.28
N GLY A 198 51.29 30.63 -8.86
CA GLY A 198 50.90 30.50 -10.27
C GLY A 198 50.13 29.26 -10.63
N GLY A 199 49.68 28.48 -9.64
CA GLY A 199 48.78 27.34 -9.84
C GLY A 199 47.31 27.76 -10.04
N ASN A 200 46.46 26.79 -10.25
CA ASN A 200 44.99 27.02 -10.35
C ASN A 200 44.36 27.13 -8.92
N PRO A 201 43.22 27.87 -8.80
CA PRO A 201 42.47 27.89 -7.56
C PRO A 201 41.88 26.48 -7.26
N LYS A 202 41.75 26.14 -5.98
CA LYS A 202 40.94 24.98 -5.59
C LYS A 202 39.45 25.29 -5.67
N THR A 203 38.67 24.33 -6.10
CA THR A 203 37.29 24.55 -6.47
C THR A 203 36.37 23.46 -5.89
N ARG A 204 35.08 23.73 -5.83
CA ARG A 204 34.00 22.75 -5.74
C ARG A 204 33.09 22.89 -6.97
N PRO A 205 32.91 21.83 -7.74
CA PRO A 205 33.56 20.50 -7.64
C PRO A 205 35.06 20.55 -7.98
N ALA A 206 35.77 19.43 -7.75
CA ALA A 206 37.17 19.31 -8.17
C ALA A 206 37.29 19.15 -9.73
N GLU A 207 36.29 18.50 -10.34
CA GLU A 207 36.22 18.27 -11.79
C GLU A 207 35.65 19.50 -12.50
N VAL A 208 36.53 20.43 -12.80
CA VAL A 208 36.23 21.70 -13.49
C VAL A 208 37.19 21.95 -14.64
N ASP A 209 36.72 22.67 -15.67
CA ASP A 209 37.55 23.34 -16.63
C ASP A 209 37.94 24.69 -16.04
N ILE A 210 39.22 24.99 -16.02
CA ILE A 210 39.77 26.26 -15.57
C ILE A 210 40.49 26.89 -16.75
N THR A 211 39.95 27.98 -17.26
CA THR A 211 40.65 28.84 -18.24
C THR A 211 41.13 30.11 -17.56
N SER A 212 42.33 30.58 -17.88
CA SER A 212 42.88 31.81 -17.33
C SER A 212 43.38 32.76 -18.38
N THR A 213 43.24 34.07 -18.10
CA THR A 213 43.77 35.14 -18.94
C THR A 213 44.46 36.17 -18.05
N THR A 214 45.72 36.51 -18.36
CA THR A 214 46.48 37.53 -17.63
C THR A 214 46.55 38.79 -18.44
N THR A 215 46.10 39.90 -17.87
CA THR A 215 46.18 41.24 -18.48
C THR A 215 46.69 42.22 -17.41
N ASN A 216 47.75 42.98 -17.74
CA ASN A 216 48.36 43.96 -16.83
C ASN A 216 48.72 43.40 -15.46
N GLY A 217 49.20 42.12 -15.40
CA GLY A 217 49.59 41.46 -14.13
C GLY A 217 48.42 40.91 -13.30
N VAL A 218 47.18 41.04 -13.77
CA VAL A 218 45.99 40.47 -13.13
C VAL A 218 45.56 39.22 -13.90
N THR A 219 45.52 38.06 -13.21
CA THR A 219 45.01 36.79 -13.81
C THR A 219 43.56 36.61 -13.46
N LYS A 220 42.73 36.46 -14.53
CA LYS A 220 41.32 36.13 -14.42
C LYS A 220 41.13 34.67 -14.73
N TYR A 221 40.30 33.97 -13.94
CA TYR A 221 39.94 32.59 -14.13
C TYR A 221 38.45 32.46 -14.45
N VAL A 222 38.13 31.56 -15.40
CA VAL A 222 36.76 31.13 -15.71
C VAL A 222 36.70 29.64 -15.35
N ILE A 223 35.77 29.27 -14.52
CA ILE A 223 35.70 27.94 -13.89
C ILE A 223 34.29 27.35 -14.09
N GLU A 224 34.22 26.21 -14.73
CA GLU A 224 32.96 25.51 -15.04
C GLU A 224 33.06 24.02 -14.73
N PRO A 225 31.97 23.33 -14.33
CA PRO A 225 32.00 21.87 -14.13
C PRO A 225 32.21 21.14 -15.45
N ASN A 226 33.15 20.20 -15.54
CA ASN A 226 33.55 19.55 -16.79
C ASN A 226 33.13 18.09 -16.94
N SER A 227 32.83 17.38 -15.86
CA SER A 227 32.38 16.00 -15.91
C SER A 227 30.87 15.86 -15.77
N ASP A 228 30.32 14.75 -16.22
CA ASP A 228 28.89 14.45 -16.05
C ASP A 228 28.50 14.37 -14.55
N ALA A 229 29.39 13.84 -13.71
CA ALA A 229 29.20 13.79 -12.28
C ALA A 229 29.18 15.20 -11.66
N ALA A 230 30.10 16.08 -12.06
CA ALA A 230 30.13 17.46 -11.62
C ALA A 230 28.91 18.25 -12.13
N LYS A 231 28.53 18.13 -13.41
CA LYS A 231 27.37 18.78 -14.02
C LYS A 231 26.03 18.30 -13.45
N LYS A 232 25.98 17.08 -12.93
CA LYS A 232 24.80 16.54 -12.23
C LYS A 232 24.49 17.33 -10.97
N ASN A 233 25.50 17.67 -10.21
CA ASN A 233 25.38 18.17 -8.84
C ASN A 233 25.73 19.66 -8.69
N TYR A 234 26.40 20.25 -9.68
CA TYR A 234 26.82 21.64 -9.67
C TYR A 234 26.38 22.38 -10.94
N GLU A 235 26.20 23.68 -10.80
CA GLU A 235 25.84 24.57 -11.89
C GLU A 235 26.54 25.93 -11.77
N GLY A 236 26.55 26.65 -12.91
CA GLY A 236 27.06 28.02 -13.01
C GLY A 236 28.55 28.09 -13.31
N THR A 237 28.96 29.27 -13.71
CA THR A 237 30.34 29.65 -14.02
C THR A 237 30.84 30.62 -12.97
N VAL A 238 32.04 30.41 -12.46
CA VAL A 238 32.68 31.32 -11.52
C VAL A 238 33.75 32.10 -12.21
N TYR A 239 33.73 33.42 -12.04
CA TYR A 239 34.79 34.36 -12.46
C TYR A 239 35.57 34.74 -11.21
N TYR A 240 36.87 34.44 -11.22
CA TYR A 240 37.76 34.71 -10.10
C TYR A 240 38.94 35.58 -10.56
N HIS A 241 39.32 36.55 -9.74
CA HIS A 241 40.40 37.52 -10.04
C HIS A 241 41.45 37.48 -8.97
#